data_defdbfd94ed97fcbf113aa7467734bde
#
_entry.id   defdbfd94ed97fcbf113aa7467734bde
#
_cell.length_a   1.000
_cell.length_b   1.000
_cell.length_c   1.000
_cell.angle_alpha   90.00
_cell.angle_beta   90.00
_cell.angle_gamma   90.00
#
_symmetry.space_group_name_H-M   'P 1'
#
loop_
_entity.id
_entity.type
_entity.pdbx_description
1 polymer ?
#
loop_
_entity_poly.entity_id
_entity_poly.type
_entity_poly.pdbx_seq_one_letter_code
_entity_poly.pdbx_strand_id
1 'polypeptide(L)'
;MKKKLSIIITALILSILATGCSVEIHEDPGKQDAKYYLYDISSDETQLQKKSYSPEETTADYMLKDMMQRMNSQQTDSQNRVSLLPEGVQMNYSVEEDVLVVNFNSQYSSMSRARELLVRTGVVKTFLQVPGINSVRFTIENEDLTDSRGQAVGNMTADTFAEFTGTEPDAYCSNTFTLYFTDKSGQKLVKEQRTVRYKRSIPKERIVLEQLMKGPLEKGHYPTIPENTEVLNVTIADRICYVAFDGVFSSYALDVSCLLYTSPSPRDMRRS
;
A
#
# COMPACT_ATOMS: atom_id res chain seq x y z
N MET A 1 48.61 31.19 48.62
CA MET A 1 48.57 29.95 47.83
C MET A 1 47.13 29.45 47.57
N LYS A 2 46.23 29.45 48.55
CA LYS A 2 44.84 28.95 48.40
C LYS A 2 43.97 29.72 47.35
N LYS A 3 44.14 31.05 47.23
CA LYS A 3 43.38 31.85 46.19
C LYS A 3 43.80 31.59 44.76
N LYS A 4 45.09 31.32 44.48
CA LYS A 4 45.56 31.00 43.14
C LYS A 4 45.15 29.59 42.68
N LEU A 5 45.06 28.64 43.62
CA LEU A 5 44.58 27.29 43.35
C LEU A 5 43.10 27.25 43.03
N SER A 6 42.30 28.10 43.72
CA SER A 6 40.84 28.20 43.47
C SER A 6 40.52 28.75 42.07
N ILE A 7 41.31 29.74 41.57
CA ILE A 7 41.15 30.32 40.24
C ILE A 7 41.51 29.31 39.14
N ILE A 8 42.53 28.47 39.37
CA ILE A 8 42.93 27.43 38.42
C ILE A 8 41.88 26.32 38.35
N ILE A 9 41.28 25.93 39.46
CA ILE A 9 40.19 24.94 39.49
C ILE A 9 38.93 25.46 38.80
N THR A 10 38.54 26.72 39.00
CA THR A 10 37.40 27.35 38.34
C THR A 10 37.63 27.51 36.81
N ALA A 11 38.85 27.84 36.40
CA ALA A 11 39.21 27.90 34.96
C ALA A 11 39.21 26.50 34.32
N LEU A 12 39.61 25.46 35.04
CA LEU A 12 39.60 24.07 34.54
C LEU A 12 38.17 23.53 34.42
N ILE A 13 37.27 23.87 35.35
CA ILE A 13 35.85 23.46 35.29
C ILE A 13 35.12 24.21 34.16
N LEU A 14 35.47 25.46 33.88
CA LEU A 14 34.85 26.22 32.79
C LEU A 14 35.32 25.74 31.42
N SER A 15 36.51 25.14 31.29
CA SER A 15 37.00 24.57 30.03
C SER A 15 36.36 23.20 29.69
N ILE A 16 35.86 22.47 30.70
CA ILE A 16 35.18 21.18 30.52
C ILE A 16 33.73 21.37 30.03
N LEU A 17 33.13 22.53 30.30
CA LEU A 17 31.76 22.85 29.84
C LEU A 17 31.71 23.36 28.38
N ALA A 18 32.87 23.59 27.75
CA ALA A 18 32.93 24.07 26.36
C ALA A 18 33.15 22.94 25.33
N THR A 19 33.36 21.69 25.78
CA THR A 19 33.31 20.53 24.89
C THR A 19 31.90 19.95 24.94
N GLY A 20 30.92 20.73 24.47
CA GLY A 20 29.66 20.21 23.97
C GLY A 20 30.03 19.32 22.78
N CYS A 21 29.95 17.99 22.95
CA CYS A 21 29.77 17.11 21.82
C CYS A 21 28.52 17.59 21.09
N SER A 22 28.71 18.39 20.06
CA SER A 22 27.79 18.43 18.95
C SER A 22 27.80 17.00 18.41
N VAL A 23 26.78 16.22 18.74
CA VAL A 23 26.40 15.09 17.92
C VAL A 23 26.09 15.73 16.57
N GLU A 24 27.05 15.77 15.67
CA GLU A 24 26.79 15.91 14.26
C GLU A 24 25.93 14.68 13.92
N ILE A 25 24.62 14.93 13.88
CA ILE A 25 23.73 14.06 13.14
C ILE A 25 24.29 14.15 11.71
N HIS A 26 25.04 13.16 11.31
CA HIS A 26 25.30 12.91 9.91
C HIS A 26 23.91 12.65 9.31
N GLU A 27 23.24 13.72 8.90
CA GLU A 27 22.23 13.62 7.84
C GLU A 27 22.98 13.10 6.64
N ASP A 28 22.67 11.86 6.30
CA ASP A 28 23.12 11.21 5.08
C ASP A 28 22.78 12.14 3.91
N PRO A 29 23.75 12.75 3.19
CA PRO A 29 23.45 13.75 2.16
C PRO A 29 22.72 13.16 0.93
N GLY A 30 22.27 11.91 1.01
CA GLY A 30 21.52 11.18 -0.02
C GLY A 30 20.00 11.15 0.15
N LYS A 31 19.43 11.65 1.25
CA LYS A 31 17.98 11.79 1.41
C LYS A 31 17.51 13.23 1.18
N GLN A 32 17.76 13.78 -0.01
CA GLN A 32 16.84 14.76 -0.54
C GLN A 32 15.53 14.00 -0.84
N ASP A 33 14.43 14.41 -0.19
CA ASP A 33 13.11 13.91 -0.55
C ASP A 33 12.92 14.14 -2.05
N ALA A 34 12.97 13.04 -2.81
CA ALA A 34 12.83 13.13 -4.25
C ALA A 34 11.44 13.69 -4.53
N LYS A 35 11.37 14.67 -5.43
CA LYS A 35 10.10 15.31 -5.80
C LYS A 35 9.18 14.34 -6.55
N TYR A 36 9.77 13.37 -7.28
CA TYR A 36 9.06 12.41 -8.11
C TYR A 36 9.51 10.98 -7.81
N TYR A 37 8.63 10.03 -8.10
CA TYR A 37 8.85 8.62 -7.82
C TYR A 37 8.40 7.74 -8.98
N LEU A 38 9.15 6.68 -9.24
CA LEU A 38 8.66 5.49 -9.93
C LEU A 38 8.26 4.45 -8.88
N TYR A 39 7.48 3.46 -9.29
CA TYR A 39 7.04 2.40 -8.40
C TYR A 39 7.48 1.04 -8.93
N ASP A 40 8.13 0.27 -8.07
CA ASP A 40 8.41 -1.15 -8.23
C ASP A 40 7.51 -1.95 -7.29
N ILE A 41 7.62 -3.26 -7.30
CA ILE A 41 6.88 -4.15 -6.40
C ILE A 41 7.88 -4.81 -5.45
N SER A 42 7.47 -5.07 -4.21
CA SER A 42 8.25 -5.84 -3.24
C SER A 42 8.49 -7.27 -3.75
N SER A 43 9.56 -7.92 -3.31
CA SER A 43 9.94 -9.28 -3.76
C SER A 43 8.88 -10.34 -3.45
N ASP A 44 8.03 -10.11 -2.44
CA ASP A 44 6.89 -10.96 -2.06
C ASP A 44 5.60 -10.61 -2.84
N GLU A 45 5.67 -9.64 -3.75
CA GLU A 45 4.57 -9.15 -4.59
C GLU A 45 3.34 -8.66 -3.82
N THR A 46 3.52 -8.18 -2.59
CA THR A 46 2.40 -7.75 -1.73
C THR A 46 2.14 -6.25 -1.75
N GLN A 47 3.14 -5.43 -2.10
CA GLN A 47 3.05 -3.97 -2.00
C GLN A 47 3.93 -3.24 -3.00
N LEU A 48 3.57 -1.97 -3.26
CA LEU A 48 4.39 -1.07 -4.06
C LEU A 48 5.55 -0.50 -3.25
N GLN A 49 6.69 -0.36 -3.89
CA GLN A 49 7.87 0.30 -3.34
C GLN A 49 8.24 1.53 -4.16
N LYS A 50 8.43 2.66 -3.48
CA LYS A 50 8.86 3.90 -4.12
C LYS A 50 10.34 3.83 -4.51
N LYS A 51 10.65 4.28 -5.73
CA LYS A 51 12.00 4.52 -6.22
C LYS A 51 12.11 6.00 -6.57
N SER A 52 13.05 6.71 -5.98
CA SER A 52 13.30 8.13 -6.28
C SER A 52 13.56 8.32 -7.76
N TYR A 53 12.92 9.34 -8.33
CA TYR A 53 13.06 9.70 -9.73
C TYR A 53 13.38 11.19 -9.85
N SER A 54 14.46 11.50 -10.55
CA SER A 54 14.89 12.85 -10.85
C SER A 54 14.97 13.00 -12.36
N PRO A 55 13.96 13.62 -13.00
CA PRO A 55 13.99 13.87 -14.44
C PRO A 55 15.03 14.95 -14.78
N GLU A 56 15.62 14.86 -15.96
CA GLU A 56 16.50 15.90 -16.48
C GLU A 56 15.70 17.17 -16.82
N GLU A 57 14.45 16.99 -17.29
CA GLU A 57 13.50 18.06 -17.56
C GLU A 57 12.15 17.78 -16.88
N THR A 58 11.50 18.81 -16.39
CA THR A 58 10.18 18.71 -15.71
C THR A 58 9.01 19.05 -16.65
N THR A 59 9.24 19.03 -17.97
CA THR A 59 8.16 19.16 -18.95
C THR A 59 7.32 17.86 -18.98
N ALA A 60 6.01 17.98 -19.20
CA ALA A 60 5.13 16.83 -19.25
C ALA A 60 5.57 15.81 -20.30
N ASP A 61 5.92 16.27 -21.49
CA ASP A 61 6.32 15.41 -22.61
C ASP A 61 7.59 14.61 -22.28
N TYR A 62 8.63 15.27 -21.72
CA TYR A 62 9.85 14.59 -21.30
C TYR A 62 9.56 13.56 -20.20
N MET A 63 8.81 13.95 -19.16
CA MET A 63 8.53 13.07 -18.03
C MET A 63 7.71 11.85 -18.47
N LEU A 64 6.68 12.02 -19.29
CA LEU A 64 5.88 10.91 -19.82
C LEU A 64 6.75 9.91 -20.58
N LYS A 65 7.59 10.41 -21.49
CA LYS A 65 8.47 9.57 -22.31
C LYS A 65 9.51 8.83 -21.46
N ASP A 66 10.20 9.53 -20.57
CA ASP A 66 11.27 8.95 -19.75
C ASP A 66 10.72 7.95 -18.73
N MET A 67 9.64 8.28 -18.02
CA MET A 67 8.97 7.36 -17.09
C MET A 67 8.46 6.11 -17.82
N MET A 68 7.81 6.28 -18.98
CA MET A 68 7.32 5.16 -19.78
C MET A 68 8.46 4.23 -20.23
N GLN A 69 9.55 4.80 -20.69
CA GLN A 69 10.73 4.03 -21.11
C GLN A 69 11.34 3.25 -19.94
N ARG A 70 11.49 3.89 -18.78
CA ARG A 70 12.05 3.25 -17.57
C ARG A 70 11.17 2.12 -17.06
N MET A 71 9.86 2.32 -17.04
CA MET A 71 8.92 1.28 -16.62
C MET A 71 8.90 0.08 -17.58
N ASN A 72 8.99 0.31 -18.88
CA ASN A 72 9.06 -0.75 -19.88
C ASN A 72 10.42 -1.47 -19.90
N SER A 73 11.51 -0.85 -19.41
CA SER A 73 12.83 -1.47 -19.39
C SER A 73 12.96 -2.64 -18.41
N GLN A 74 12.01 -2.77 -17.47
CA GLN A 74 11.94 -3.85 -16.48
C GLN A 74 13.22 -4.02 -15.65
N GLN A 75 14.04 -2.97 -15.54
CA GLN A 75 15.29 -2.99 -14.78
C GLN A 75 15.00 -2.80 -13.29
N THR A 76 15.45 -3.74 -12.49
CA THR A 76 15.43 -3.69 -11.03
C THR A 76 16.85 -3.52 -10.48
N ASP A 77 17.04 -2.49 -9.66
CA ASP A 77 18.37 -2.13 -9.11
C ASP A 77 18.66 -2.77 -7.76
N SER A 78 17.76 -3.58 -7.20
CA SER A 78 17.93 -4.15 -5.87
C SER A 78 17.39 -5.56 -5.74
N GLN A 79 18.00 -6.34 -4.84
CA GLN A 79 17.62 -7.75 -4.57
C GLN A 79 16.22 -7.91 -3.95
N ASN A 80 15.62 -6.82 -3.41
CA ASN A 80 14.33 -6.87 -2.71
C ASN A 80 13.18 -6.24 -3.50
N ARG A 81 13.35 -6.04 -4.80
CA ARG A 81 12.34 -5.43 -5.67
C ARG A 81 12.17 -6.25 -6.94
N VAL A 82 10.96 -6.22 -7.45
CA VAL A 82 10.60 -6.80 -8.74
C VAL A 82 10.06 -5.66 -9.60
N SER A 83 10.34 -5.69 -10.88
CA SER A 83 9.80 -4.72 -11.83
C SER A 83 8.28 -4.63 -11.72
N LEU A 84 7.74 -3.41 -11.82
CA LEU A 84 6.28 -3.21 -11.83
C LEU A 84 5.63 -4.03 -12.93
N LEU A 85 6.17 -3.98 -14.15
CA LEU A 85 5.67 -4.78 -15.27
C LEU A 85 6.33 -6.16 -15.28
N PRO A 86 5.55 -7.25 -15.33
CA PRO A 86 6.09 -8.59 -15.55
C PRO A 86 6.79 -8.72 -16.90
N GLU A 87 7.62 -9.74 -17.03
CA GLU A 87 8.29 -10.06 -18.28
C GLU A 87 7.28 -10.23 -19.43
N GLY A 88 7.58 -9.60 -20.57
CA GLY A 88 6.72 -9.61 -21.76
C GLY A 88 5.58 -8.61 -21.75
N VAL A 89 5.18 -8.05 -20.60
CA VAL A 89 4.18 -6.98 -20.54
C VAL A 89 4.83 -5.66 -20.97
N GLN A 90 4.23 -5.02 -21.95
CA GLN A 90 4.67 -3.74 -22.52
C GLN A 90 3.51 -2.77 -22.52
N MET A 91 3.80 -1.49 -22.35
CA MET A 91 2.81 -0.43 -22.44
C MET A 91 3.29 0.72 -23.34
N ASN A 92 2.34 1.36 -23.99
CA ASN A 92 2.52 2.64 -24.66
C ASN A 92 1.44 3.63 -24.20
N TYR A 93 1.50 4.87 -24.64
CA TYR A 93 0.56 5.88 -24.18
C TYR A 93 0.12 6.83 -25.29
N SER A 94 -1.05 7.43 -25.09
CA SER A 94 -1.48 8.67 -25.72
C SER A 94 -2.07 9.60 -24.65
N VAL A 95 -2.18 10.88 -24.97
CA VAL A 95 -2.76 11.89 -24.09
C VAL A 95 -4.01 12.45 -24.73
N GLU A 96 -5.13 12.40 -24.02
CA GLU A 96 -6.42 12.95 -24.40
C GLU A 96 -6.80 14.03 -23.38
N GLU A 97 -6.59 15.30 -23.73
CA GLU A 97 -6.74 16.44 -22.80
C GLU A 97 -5.87 16.29 -21.55
N ASP A 98 -6.44 15.94 -20.42
CA ASP A 98 -5.78 15.71 -19.14
C ASP A 98 -5.79 14.22 -18.70
N VAL A 99 -6.23 13.34 -19.60
CA VAL A 99 -6.27 11.88 -19.41
C VAL A 99 -5.09 11.24 -20.11
N LEU A 100 -4.26 10.51 -19.36
CA LEU A 100 -3.26 9.63 -19.95
C LEU A 100 -3.91 8.29 -20.27
N VAL A 101 -3.99 7.93 -21.54
CA VAL A 101 -4.42 6.61 -21.97
C VAL A 101 -3.21 5.71 -22.06
N VAL A 102 -3.14 4.69 -21.20
CA VAL A 102 -2.07 3.68 -21.18
C VAL A 102 -2.59 2.41 -21.81
N ASN A 103 -1.98 2.02 -22.92
CA ASN A 103 -2.35 0.84 -23.69
C ASN A 103 -1.32 -0.27 -23.47
N PHE A 104 -1.78 -1.40 -22.95
CA PHE A 104 -0.98 -2.60 -22.75
C PHE A 104 -1.09 -3.56 -23.94
N ASN A 105 -0.07 -4.39 -24.09
CA ASN A 105 -0.14 -5.53 -25.00
C ASN A 105 -0.97 -6.68 -24.39
N SER A 106 -1.27 -7.71 -25.19
CA SER A 106 -2.10 -8.86 -24.78
C SER A 106 -1.54 -9.66 -23.60
N GLN A 107 -0.23 -9.58 -23.33
CA GLN A 107 0.42 -10.25 -22.19
C GLN A 107 -0.09 -9.74 -20.83
N TYR A 108 -0.65 -8.53 -20.78
CA TYR A 108 -1.31 -8.00 -19.60
C TYR A 108 -2.37 -8.95 -19.03
N SER A 109 -3.16 -9.58 -19.88
CA SER A 109 -4.24 -10.49 -19.49
C SER A 109 -3.77 -11.78 -18.83
N SER A 110 -2.48 -12.08 -18.87
CA SER A 110 -1.89 -13.26 -18.21
C SER A 110 -1.59 -13.05 -16.72
N MET A 111 -1.65 -11.81 -16.24
CA MET A 111 -1.37 -11.49 -14.84
C MET A 111 -2.45 -12.02 -13.89
N SER A 112 -2.04 -12.38 -12.67
CA SER A 112 -2.99 -12.58 -11.58
C SER A 112 -3.69 -11.25 -11.26
N ARG A 113 -4.93 -11.31 -10.74
CA ARG A 113 -5.67 -10.10 -10.36
C ARG A 113 -4.95 -9.25 -9.31
N ALA A 114 -4.24 -9.89 -8.38
CA ALA A 114 -3.45 -9.18 -7.38
C ALA A 114 -2.30 -8.41 -8.04
N ARG A 115 -1.58 -9.05 -8.98
CA ARG A 115 -0.50 -8.41 -9.73
C ARG A 115 -1.02 -7.28 -10.61
N GLU A 116 -2.13 -7.50 -11.31
CA GLU A 116 -2.82 -6.51 -12.12
C GLU A 116 -3.14 -5.25 -11.31
N LEU A 117 -3.68 -5.41 -10.10
CA LEU A 117 -3.99 -4.29 -9.22
C LEU A 117 -2.74 -3.47 -8.85
N LEU A 118 -1.64 -4.14 -8.48
CA LEU A 118 -0.38 -3.47 -8.17
C LEU A 118 0.16 -2.72 -9.38
N VAL A 119 0.12 -3.32 -10.57
CA VAL A 119 0.53 -2.68 -11.82
C VAL A 119 -0.29 -1.42 -12.07
N ARG A 120 -1.63 -1.50 -12.05
CA ARG A 120 -2.50 -0.33 -12.26
C ARG A 120 -2.22 0.76 -11.23
N THR A 121 -2.12 0.39 -9.96
CA THR A 121 -1.84 1.35 -8.87
C THR A 121 -0.49 2.03 -9.08
N GLY A 122 0.55 1.29 -9.41
CA GLY A 122 1.90 1.83 -9.63
C GLY A 122 1.96 2.75 -10.85
N VAL A 123 1.29 2.38 -11.95
CA VAL A 123 1.19 3.20 -13.16
C VAL A 123 0.45 4.51 -12.86
N VAL A 124 -0.72 4.45 -12.24
CA VAL A 124 -1.50 5.65 -11.87
C VAL A 124 -0.68 6.56 -10.97
N LYS A 125 -0.08 6.03 -9.90
CA LYS A 125 0.76 6.82 -8.97
C LYS A 125 1.99 7.43 -9.63
N THR A 126 2.56 6.77 -10.62
CA THR A 126 3.69 7.30 -11.38
C THR A 126 3.26 8.47 -12.24
N PHE A 127 2.24 8.29 -13.07
CA PHE A 127 1.91 9.28 -14.09
C PHE A 127 1.06 10.46 -13.59
N LEU A 128 0.33 10.33 -12.49
CA LEU A 128 -0.34 11.48 -11.86
C LEU A 128 0.62 12.51 -11.26
N GLN A 129 1.92 12.22 -11.21
CA GLN A 129 2.96 13.19 -10.84
C GLN A 129 3.36 14.11 -11.99
N VAL A 130 2.95 13.78 -13.23
CA VAL A 130 3.28 14.55 -14.43
C VAL A 130 2.35 15.76 -14.52
N PRO A 131 2.90 16.99 -14.70
CA PRO A 131 2.08 18.18 -14.83
C PRO A 131 1.05 18.05 -15.97
N GLY A 132 -0.21 18.37 -15.68
CA GLY A 132 -1.30 18.35 -16.65
C GLY A 132 -2.01 17.00 -16.81
N ILE A 133 -1.55 15.93 -16.15
CA ILE A 133 -2.24 14.64 -16.12
C ILE A 133 -3.06 14.54 -14.82
N ASN A 134 -4.38 14.43 -14.94
CA ASN A 134 -5.31 14.34 -13.82
C ASN A 134 -5.92 12.96 -13.64
N SER A 135 -5.91 12.13 -14.69
CA SER A 135 -6.37 10.75 -14.61
C SER A 135 -5.66 9.84 -15.62
N VAL A 136 -5.75 8.54 -15.37
CA VAL A 136 -5.17 7.50 -16.22
C VAL A 136 -6.30 6.55 -16.64
N ARG A 137 -6.44 6.27 -17.94
CA ARG A 137 -7.32 5.25 -18.49
C ARG A 137 -6.48 4.11 -19.05
N PHE A 138 -6.95 2.90 -18.89
CA PHE A 138 -6.26 1.71 -19.36
C PHE A 138 -6.98 1.04 -20.50
N THR A 139 -6.20 0.61 -21.49
CA THR A 139 -6.66 -0.24 -22.60
C THR A 139 -5.72 -1.43 -22.76
N ILE A 140 -6.21 -2.51 -23.38
CA ILE A 140 -5.43 -3.67 -23.79
C ILE A 140 -5.68 -3.85 -25.28
N GLU A 141 -4.62 -3.86 -26.11
CA GLU A 141 -4.73 -3.92 -27.57
C GLU A 141 -5.74 -2.87 -28.13
N ASN A 142 -5.76 -1.67 -27.50
CA ASN A 142 -6.65 -0.54 -27.78
C ASN A 142 -8.14 -0.75 -27.41
N GLU A 143 -8.49 -1.82 -26.72
CA GLU A 143 -9.83 -2.03 -26.18
C GLU A 143 -9.85 -1.62 -24.69
N ASP A 144 -10.94 -0.98 -24.24
CA ASP A 144 -11.04 -0.53 -22.85
C ASP A 144 -10.88 -1.67 -21.85
N LEU A 145 -10.08 -1.45 -20.81
CA LEU A 145 -9.97 -2.38 -19.70
C LEU A 145 -11.32 -2.54 -19.00
N THR A 146 -11.76 -3.77 -18.83
CA THR A 146 -13.03 -4.10 -18.19
C THR A 146 -12.86 -4.75 -16.83
N ASP A 147 -13.82 -4.54 -15.93
CA ASP A 147 -13.90 -5.21 -14.64
C ASP A 147 -14.38 -6.68 -14.81
N SER A 148 -14.47 -7.41 -13.68
CA SER A 148 -14.94 -8.81 -13.67
C SER A 148 -16.38 -9.01 -14.16
N ARG A 149 -17.12 -7.94 -14.42
CA ARG A 149 -18.50 -7.95 -14.94
C ARG A 149 -18.57 -7.50 -16.39
N GLY A 150 -17.43 -7.24 -17.03
CA GLY A 150 -17.34 -6.73 -18.40
C GLY A 150 -17.70 -5.25 -18.55
N GLN A 151 -17.69 -4.48 -17.44
CA GLN A 151 -17.90 -3.02 -17.52
C GLN A 151 -16.55 -2.32 -17.63
N ALA A 152 -16.45 -1.29 -18.47
CA ALA A 152 -15.24 -0.49 -18.57
C ALA A 152 -14.85 0.09 -17.20
N VAL A 153 -13.58 -0.04 -16.84
CA VAL A 153 -13.07 0.45 -15.54
C VAL A 153 -13.06 1.98 -15.52
N GLY A 154 -12.89 2.63 -16.67
CA GLY A 154 -12.90 4.08 -16.81
C GLY A 154 -11.62 4.76 -16.33
N ASN A 155 -11.71 6.08 -16.13
CA ASN A 155 -10.56 6.88 -15.69
C ASN A 155 -10.25 6.67 -14.20
N MET A 156 -8.97 6.47 -13.90
CA MET A 156 -8.46 6.27 -12.54
C MET A 156 -7.72 7.51 -12.07
N THR A 157 -8.00 7.92 -10.86
CA THR A 157 -7.37 9.05 -10.16
C THR A 157 -6.62 8.56 -8.92
N ALA A 158 -5.98 9.46 -8.19
CA ALA A 158 -5.35 9.13 -6.91
C ALA A 158 -6.32 8.46 -5.92
N ASP A 159 -7.59 8.88 -5.93
CA ASP A 159 -8.63 8.37 -5.02
C ASP A 159 -9.19 7.00 -5.43
N THR A 160 -8.88 6.54 -6.64
CA THR A 160 -9.33 5.21 -7.12
C THR A 160 -8.74 4.08 -6.30
N PHE A 161 -7.53 4.28 -5.78
CA PHE A 161 -6.82 3.32 -4.95
C PHE A 161 -6.71 3.86 -3.52
N ALA A 162 -7.62 3.45 -2.67
CA ALA A 162 -7.59 3.81 -1.26
C ALA A 162 -6.40 3.13 -0.55
N GLU A 163 -5.25 3.78 -0.56
CA GLU A 163 -4.13 3.41 0.31
C GLU A 163 -4.17 4.25 1.58
N PHE A 164 -4.08 3.56 2.70
CA PHE A 164 -3.96 4.23 3.99
C PHE A 164 -2.51 4.65 4.25
N THR A 165 -2.21 5.95 4.06
CA THR A 165 -0.89 6.53 4.33
C THR A 165 -0.74 7.11 5.74
N GLY A 166 -1.81 7.19 6.53
CA GLY A 166 -1.79 7.67 7.91
C GLY A 166 -1.65 9.20 8.08
N THR A 167 -1.66 9.98 7.00
CA THR A 167 -1.35 11.43 7.02
C THR A 167 -2.56 12.37 6.95
N GLU A 168 -3.79 11.85 6.92
CA GLU A 168 -5.01 12.66 6.82
C GLU A 168 -5.47 13.25 8.17
N PRO A 169 -6.22 14.39 8.16
CA PRO A 169 -6.64 15.09 9.38
C PRO A 169 -7.45 14.22 10.34
N ASP A 170 -7.26 14.42 11.63
CA ASP A 170 -7.74 13.62 12.77
C ASP A 170 -9.26 13.65 13.03
N ALA A 171 -10.09 13.47 12.01
CA ALA A 171 -11.51 13.26 12.21
C ALA A 171 -11.80 11.81 12.63
N TYR A 172 -12.21 11.61 13.86
CA TYR A 172 -12.66 10.30 14.35
C TYR A 172 -14.14 10.05 14.00
N CYS A 173 -14.45 8.81 13.68
CA CYS A 173 -15.82 8.32 13.57
C CYS A 173 -16.00 7.06 14.43
N SER A 174 -17.25 6.70 14.68
CA SER A 174 -17.60 5.49 15.42
C SER A 174 -18.59 4.69 14.59
N ASN A 175 -18.31 3.42 14.36
CA ASN A 175 -19.18 2.51 13.65
C ASN A 175 -19.31 1.18 14.40
N THR A 176 -20.47 0.55 14.29
CA THR A 176 -20.69 -0.80 14.80
C THR A 176 -20.49 -1.80 13.65
N PHE A 177 -19.58 -2.73 13.86
CA PHE A 177 -19.25 -3.80 12.91
C PHE A 177 -19.81 -5.13 13.43
N THR A 178 -20.32 -5.94 12.52
CA THR A 178 -20.65 -7.34 12.80
C THR A 178 -19.48 -8.19 12.37
N LEU A 179 -18.84 -8.85 13.33
CA LEU A 179 -17.69 -9.73 13.13
C LEU A 179 -18.13 -11.18 13.29
N TYR A 180 -17.48 -12.07 12.60
CA TYR A 180 -17.77 -13.50 12.67
C TYR A 180 -16.52 -14.26 13.16
N PHE A 181 -16.71 -15.01 14.21
CA PHE A 181 -15.73 -15.90 14.83
C PHE A 181 -16.19 -17.34 14.74
N THR A 182 -15.39 -18.31 15.15
CA THR A 182 -15.82 -19.71 15.18
C THR A 182 -16.32 -20.10 16.57
N ASP A 183 -17.18 -21.11 16.63
CA ASP A 183 -17.52 -21.82 17.87
C ASP A 183 -16.37 -22.77 18.27
N LYS A 184 -16.53 -23.46 19.40
CA LYS A 184 -15.53 -24.42 19.91
C LYS A 184 -15.23 -25.55 18.92
N SER A 185 -16.16 -25.91 18.04
CA SER A 185 -15.97 -26.97 17.08
C SER A 185 -15.22 -26.53 15.81
N GLY A 186 -15.09 -25.22 15.58
CA GLY A 186 -14.58 -24.65 14.34
C GLY A 186 -15.51 -24.82 13.13
N GLN A 187 -16.73 -25.35 13.34
CA GLN A 187 -17.66 -25.71 12.25
C GLN A 187 -18.75 -24.65 12.03
N LYS A 188 -18.95 -23.76 12.97
CA LYS A 188 -19.99 -22.73 12.88
C LYS A 188 -19.41 -21.37 13.12
N LEU A 189 -19.91 -20.39 12.35
CA LEU A 189 -19.62 -18.99 12.58
C LEU A 189 -20.61 -18.41 13.60
N VAL A 190 -20.06 -17.73 14.59
CA VAL A 190 -20.79 -17.00 15.63
C VAL A 190 -20.50 -15.51 15.47
N LYS A 191 -21.52 -14.68 15.63
CA LYS A 191 -21.42 -13.24 15.38
C LYS A 191 -21.17 -12.47 16.68
N GLU A 192 -20.31 -11.46 16.61
CA GLU A 192 -20.16 -10.43 17.62
C GLU A 192 -20.40 -9.05 17.00
N GLN A 193 -20.98 -8.13 17.76
CA GLN A 193 -21.09 -6.74 17.37
C GLN A 193 -20.09 -5.90 18.17
N ARG A 194 -19.28 -5.09 17.47
CA ARG A 194 -18.31 -4.18 18.09
C ARG A 194 -18.47 -2.77 17.59
N THR A 195 -18.64 -1.83 18.51
CA THR A 195 -18.54 -0.41 18.20
C THR A 195 -17.11 0.03 18.37
N VAL A 196 -16.51 0.49 17.27
CA VAL A 196 -15.10 0.90 17.20
C VAL A 196 -15.02 2.37 16.84
N ARG A 197 -14.24 3.12 17.61
CA ARG A 197 -13.85 4.49 17.28
C ARG A 197 -12.51 4.46 16.55
N TYR A 198 -12.46 5.04 15.35
CA TYR A 198 -11.29 5.04 14.50
C TYR A 198 -11.17 6.34 13.70
N LYS A 199 -10.01 6.62 13.13
CA LYS A 199 -9.81 7.78 12.24
C LYS A 199 -10.59 7.57 10.95
N ARG A 200 -11.32 8.58 10.50
CA ARG A 200 -12.14 8.52 9.27
C ARG A 200 -11.32 8.18 8.02
N SER A 201 -10.04 8.53 8.01
CA SER A 201 -9.09 8.21 6.96
C SER A 201 -8.78 6.70 6.82
N ILE A 202 -9.06 5.89 7.86
CA ILE A 202 -8.80 4.44 7.82
C ILE A 202 -9.97 3.74 7.11
N PRO A 203 -9.73 2.94 6.06
CA PRO A 203 -10.76 2.13 5.43
C PRO A 203 -11.47 1.21 6.43
N LYS A 204 -12.78 1.09 6.31
CA LYS A 204 -13.58 0.23 7.22
C LYS A 204 -13.15 -1.22 7.16
N GLU A 205 -12.74 -1.68 6.01
CA GLU A 205 -12.24 -3.02 5.75
C GLU A 205 -11.00 -3.32 6.58
N ARG A 206 -10.07 -2.37 6.67
CA ARG A 206 -8.91 -2.50 7.55
C ARG A 206 -9.30 -2.57 9.02
N ILE A 207 -10.26 -1.75 9.46
CA ILE A 207 -10.76 -1.81 10.84
C ILE A 207 -11.38 -3.18 11.14
N VAL A 208 -12.19 -3.72 10.22
CA VAL A 208 -12.76 -5.06 10.37
C VAL A 208 -11.67 -6.12 10.54
N LEU A 209 -10.65 -6.10 9.69
CA LEU A 209 -9.52 -7.03 9.77
C LEU A 209 -8.77 -6.90 11.11
N GLU A 210 -8.47 -5.67 11.54
CA GLU A 210 -7.81 -5.44 12.82
C GLU A 210 -8.64 -5.94 14.01
N GLN A 211 -9.96 -5.83 13.94
CA GLN A 211 -10.84 -6.35 14.99
C GLN A 211 -10.94 -7.89 14.96
N LEU A 212 -10.92 -8.51 13.80
CA LEU A 212 -10.86 -9.98 13.67
C LEU A 212 -9.54 -10.53 14.21
N MET A 213 -8.41 -9.86 13.90
CA MET A 213 -7.09 -10.25 14.40
C MET A 213 -6.95 -10.10 15.92
N LYS A 214 -7.65 -9.13 16.54
CA LYS A 214 -7.72 -9.02 18.01
C LYS A 214 -8.42 -10.21 18.68
N GLY A 215 -9.06 -11.06 17.89
CA GLY A 215 -9.79 -12.20 18.38
C GLY A 215 -11.14 -11.87 19.01
N PRO A 216 -11.93 -12.87 19.44
CA PRO A 216 -13.24 -12.70 20.04
C PRO A 216 -13.17 -12.10 21.45
N LEU A 217 -14.23 -11.41 21.86
CA LEU A 217 -14.43 -10.88 23.22
C LEU A 217 -15.37 -11.76 24.05
N GLU A 218 -16.25 -12.50 23.37
CA GLU A 218 -17.25 -13.35 24.04
C GLU A 218 -16.65 -14.73 24.36
N LYS A 219 -16.99 -15.25 25.53
CA LYS A 219 -16.54 -16.59 25.95
C LYS A 219 -17.17 -17.67 25.06
N GLY A 220 -16.35 -18.60 24.61
CA GLY A 220 -16.79 -19.71 23.75
C GLY A 220 -16.70 -19.40 22.26
N HIS A 221 -16.28 -18.19 21.90
CA HIS A 221 -15.89 -17.84 20.55
C HIS A 221 -14.38 -18.00 20.35
N TYR A 222 -13.95 -18.34 19.15
CA TYR A 222 -12.56 -18.62 18.80
C TYR A 222 -12.14 -17.83 17.56
N PRO A 223 -10.85 -17.43 17.45
CA PRO A 223 -10.38 -16.65 16.33
C PRO A 223 -10.61 -17.33 14.98
N THR A 224 -10.91 -16.54 13.96
CA THR A 224 -10.99 -16.96 12.55
C THR A 224 -9.73 -16.63 11.76
N ILE A 225 -8.89 -15.77 12.32
CA ILE A 225 -7.56 -15.44 11.76
C ILE A 225 -6.52 -15.95 12.75
N PRO A 226 -5.45 -16.61 12.29
CA PRO A 226 -4.39 -17.12 13.15
C PRO A 226 -3.75 -16.01 14.00
N GLU A 227 -3.38 -16.34 15.23
CA GLU A 227 -2.60 -15.44 16.07
C GLU A 227 -1.26 -15.10 15.41
N ASN A 228 -0.78 -13.89 15.64
CA ASN A 228 0.46 -13.35 15.05
C ASN A 228 0.44 -13.16 13.53
N THR A 229 -0.73 -13.25 12.86
CA THR A 229 -0.88 -12.80 11.48
C THR A 229 -0.75 -11.28 11.39
N GLU A 230 -0.02 -10.79 10.39
CA GLU A 230 0.08 -9.36 10.10
C GLU A 230 -0.61 -9.01 8.78
N VAL A 231 -1.32 -7.89 8.75
CA VAL A 231 -1.86 -7.31 7.52
C VAL A 231 -0.80 -6.40 6.91
N LEU A 232 -0.20 -6.85 5.82
CA LEU A 232 0.83 -6.11 5.11
C LEU A 232 0.22 -4.98 4.28
N ASN A 233 -0.90 -5.25 3.60
CA ASN A 233 -1.59 -4.25 2.79
C ASN A 233 -3.08 -4.54 2.69
N VAL A 234 -3.89 -3.46 2.57
CA VAL A 234 -5.31 -3.51 2.23
C VAL A 234 -5.57 -2.52 1.12
N THR A 235 -6.01 -3.00 -0.03
CA THR A 235 -6.36 -2.16 -1.17
C THR A 235 -7.76 -2.49 -1.65
N ILE A 236 -8.55 -1.46 -1.95
CA ILE A 236 -9.91 -1.61 -2.46
C ILE A 236 -9.92 -1.09 -3.88
N ALA A 237 -10.25 -1.94 -4.83
CA ALA A 237 -10.44 -1.55 -6.21
C ALA A 237 -11.57 -2.39 -6.83
N ASP A 238 -12.33 -1.82 -7.75
CA ASP A 238 -13.41 -2.50 -8.46
C ASP A 238 -14.44 -3.19 -7.52
N ARG A 239 -14.64 -2.64 -6.31
CA ARG A 239 -15.45 -3.21 -5.23
C ARG A 239 -14.94 -4.55 -4.69
N ILE A 240 -13.66 -4.84 -4.90
CA ILE A 240 -12.94 -5.98 -4.34
C ILE A 240 -11.97 -5.45 -3.29
N CYS A 241 -11.97 -6.06 -2.12
CA CYS A 241 -10.97 -5.79 -1.09
C CYS A 241 -9.85 -6.83 -1.23
N TYR A 242 -8.66 -6.35 -1.57
CA TYR A 242 -7.45 -7.16 -1.65
C TYR A 242 -6.69 -7.00 -0.33
N VAL A 243 -6.44 -8.11 0.32
CA VAL A 243 -5.70 -8.14 1.59
C VAL A 243 -4.47 -8.98 1.42
N ALA A 244 -3.30 -8.39 1.66
CA ALA A 244 -2.05 -9.11 1.76
C ALA A 244 -1.74 -9.38 3.22
N PHE A 245 -1.58 -10.64 3.58
CA PHE A 245 -1.14 -11.10 4.88
C PHE A 245 0.32 -11.57 4.81
N ASP A 246 0.96 -11.66 5.95
CA ASP A 246 2.27 -12.27 6.09
C ASP A 246 2.26 -13.80 5.87
N GLY A 247 3.46 -14.41 5.88
CA GLY A 247 3.61 -15.86 5.69
C GLY A 247 2.97 -16.72 6.78
N VAL A 248 2.68 -16.13 7.96
CA VAL A 248 2.01 -16.84 9.07
C VAL A 248 0.61 -17.26 8.65
N PHE A 249 -0.13 -16.37 8.02
CA PHE A 249 -1.47 -16.67 7.52
C PHE A 249 -1.47 -17.84 6.52
N SER A 250 -0.53 -17.84 5.58
CA SER A 250 -0.44 -18.89 4.56
C SER A 250 -0.15 -20.29 5.15
N SER A 251 0.68 -20.36 6.20
CA SER A 251 1.03 -21.62 6.84
C SER A 251 -0.15 -22.26 7.56
N TYR A 252 -1.08 -21.45 8.08
CA TYR A 252 -2.31 -21.94 8.72
C TYR A 252 -3.43 -22.26 7.73
N ALA A 253 -3.51 -21.54 6.61
CA ALA A 253 -4.56 -21.74 5.60
C ALA A 253 -4.53 -23.14 4.96
N LEU A 254 -3.40 -23.83 5.04
CA LEU A 254 -3.26 -25.21 4.56
C LEU A 254 -3.87 -26.25 5.50
N ASP A 255 -4.06 -25.93 6.78
CA ASP A 255 -4.55 -26.86 7.81
C ASP A 255 -6.03 -26.69 8.18
N VAL A 256 -6.66 -25.58 7.78
CA VAL A 256 -8.03 -25.25 8.18
C VAL A 256 -8.99 -25.60 7.06
N SER A 257 -9.96 -26.47 7.38
CA SER A 257 -11.04 -26.81 6.44
C SER A 257 -11.79 -25.54 5.96
N CYS A 258 -12.23 -25.59 4.73
CA CYS A 258 -12.90 -24.63 3.83
C CYS A 258 -13.76 -23.45 4.38
N LEU A 259 -13.96 -23.32 5.68
CA LEU A 259 -14.83 -22.27 6.26
C LEU A 259 -14.30 -20.84 6.12
N LEU A 260 -12.96 -20.67 6.02
CA LEU A 260 -12.35 -19.36 5.81
C LEU A 260 -12.59 -18.82 4.39
N TYR A 261 -12.83 -19.71 3.42
CA TYR A 261 -13.08 -19.34 2.02
C TYR A 261 -14.55 -19.12 1.68
N THR A 262 -15.48 -19.45 2.60
CA THR A 262 -16.92 -19.38 2.38
C THR A 262 -17.62 -18.41 3.30
N SER A 263 -16.93 -17.40 3.85
CA SER A 263 -17.62 -16.30 4.52
C SER A 263 -18.61 -15.68 3.52
N PRO A 264 -19.92 -15.83 3.70
CA PRO A 264 -20.89 -15.36 2.73
C PRO A 264 -20.74 -13.85 2.59
N SER A 265 -20.50 -13.41 1.35
CA SER A 265 -20.56 -12.00 1.02
C SER A 265 -21.93 -11.45 1.48
N PRO A 266 -22.00 -10.19 1.95
CA PRO A 266 -23.29 -9.56 2.27
C PRO A 266 -24.32 -9.62 1.13
N ARG A 267 -23.91 -9.98 -0.09
CA ARG A 267 -24.79 -10.22 -1.24
C ARG A 267 -25.45 -11.60 -1.24
N ASP A 268 -24.81 -12.61 -0.65
CA ASP A 268 -25.37 -13.97 -0.63
C ASP A 268 -26.48 -14.09 0.42
N MET A 269 -26.46 -13.25 1.47
CA MET A 269 -27.50 -13.20 2.49
C MET A 269 -28.80 -12.53 2.03
N ARG A 270 -28.86 -11.91 0.85
CA ARG A 270 -30.10 -11.29 0.31
C ARG A 270 -30.93 -12.24 -0.59
N ARG A 271 -30.51 -13.49 -0.76
CA ARG A 271 -31.17 -14.48 -1.61
C ARG A 271 -31.78 -15.66 -0.86
N SER A 272 -31.84 -15.62 0.47
CA SER A 272 -32.56 -16.59 1.29
C SER A 272 -33.78 -15.97 1.97
#